data_9699cfb65d05e8592e4e9c39d4740a02
#
_entry.id   9699cfb65d05e8592e4e9c39d4740a02
#
_cell.length_a   1.000
_cell.length_b   1.000
_cell.length_c   1.000
_cell.angle_alpha   90.00
_cell.angle_beta   90.00
_cell.angle_gamma   90.00
#
_symmetry.space_group_name_H-M   'P 1'
#
loop_
_entity.id
_entity.type
_entity.pdbx_description
1 polymer ?
#
loop_
_entity_poly.entity_id
_entity_poly.type
_entity_poly.pdbx_seq_one_letter_code
_entity_poly.pdbx_strand_id
1 'polypeptide(L)'
;PVFSYSGTTISFSVVWKGRSYLLKCSLREEQENTLSWRRVAAYLQRIRSAFLVGYYYLSGEMLVFNDRGAAGYIDVVLMEYPDHMQPLDEFLEKACMEGDKERIRKLLTEFCQMAVWLINDNLVHGAIRASNVMIDKDCSVHLVNYEYMQMPRSDAPDYESIRDADNVMVANLALGIKAVASDPAAFRYLRGNAIFRFPVVRSPLLPMFADVAREAGCEPVLRIVEMLSCSNHTLHGRLALSEALRKLSGDRTELGVDLSVK
;
A
#
# COMPACT_ATOMS: atom_id res chain seq x y z
N PRO A 1 -22.65 12.04 -10.22
CA PRO A 1 -21.39 11.33 -10.18
C PRO A 1 -20.55 11.83 -9.02
N VAL A 2 -20.03 10.90 -8.23
CA VAL A 2 -19.08 11.25 -7.19
C VAL A 2 -17.72 11.43 -7.88
N PHE A 3 -17.12 12.58 -7.70
CA PHE A 3 -15.77 12.84 -8.22
C PHE A 3 -14.86 13.29 -7.08
N SER A 4 -13.57 12.98 -7.20
CA SER A 4 -12.53 13.51 -6.34
C SER A 4 -11.49 14.25 -7.19
N TYR A 5 -10.89 15.27 -6.59
CA TYR A 5 -9.89 16.10 -7.22
C TYR A 5 -8.58 16.04 -6.44
N SER A 6 -7.49 15.80 -7.14
CA SER A 6 -6.15 15.84 -6.56
C SER A 6 -5.24 16.65 -7.50
N GLY A 7 -5.15 17.97 -7.31
CA GLY A 7 -4.25 18.90 -7.99
C GLY A 7 -4.05 18.74 -9.51
N THR A 8 -3.75 17.56 -10.00
CA THR A 8 -3.47 17.26 -11.40
C THR A 8 -4.40 16.22 -12.02
N THR A 9 -5.22 15.56 -11.19
CA THR A 9 -6.07 14.43 -11.63
C THR A 9 -7.49 14.60 -11.10
N ILE A 10 -8.47 14.34 -11.93
CA ILE A 10 -9.87 14.20 -11.54
C ILE A 10 -10.26 12.72 -11.66
N SER A 11 -11.00 12.21 -10.70
CA SER A 11 -11.44 10.82 -10.66
C SER A 11 -12.95 10.74 -10.53
N PHE A 12 -13.58 9.87 -11.31
CA PHE A 12 -15.02 9.63 -11.32
C PHE A 12 -15.31 8.18 -10.97
N SER A 13 -16.29 7.96 -10.08
CA SER A 13 -16.84 6.62 -9.88
C SER A 13 -17.74 6.28 -11.06
N VAL A 14 -17.48 5.15 -11.71
CA VAL A 14 -18.25 4.64 -12.86
C VAL A 14 -18.61 3.18 -12.65
N VAL A 15 -19.76 2.79 -13.16
CA VAL A 15 -20.19 1.39 -13.18
C VAL A 15 -20.27 0.92 -14.63
N TRP A 16 -19.56 -0.15 -14.94
CA TRP A 16 -19.56 -0.75 -16.27
C TRP A 16 -19.75 -2.26 -16.16
N LYS A 17 -20.75 -2.77 -16.88
CA LYS A 17 -21.14 -4.19 -16.84
C LYS A 17 -21.31 -4.74 -15.41
N GLY A 18 -21.91 -3.94 -14.52
CA GLY A 18 -22.17 -4.32 -13.13
C GLY A 18 -20.94 -4.34 -12.22
N ARG A 19 -19.79 -3.82 -12.67
CA ARG A 19 -18.58 -3.65 -11.85
C ARG A 19 -18.28 -2.19 -11.63
N SER A 20 -17.79 -1.87 -10.46
CA SER A 20 -17.40 -0.52 -10.08
C SER A 20 -15.94 -0.25 -10.46
N TYR A 21 -15.70 0.94 -10.99
CA TYR A 21 -14.39 1.42 -11.41
C TYR A 21 -14.20 2.86 -10.98
N LEU A 22 -12.93 3.25 -10.84
CA LEU A 22 -12.51 4.64 -10.75
C LEU A 22 -11.91 5.03 -12.10
N LEU A 23 -12.58 5.94 -12.79
CA LEU A 23 -12.09 6.55 -14.03
C LEU A 23 -11.26 7.78 -13.67
N LYS A 24 -9.99 7.83 -14.08
CA LYS A 24 -9.06 8.92 -13.80
C LYS A 24 -8.66 9.64 -15.07
N CYS A 25 -8.69 10.98 -15.01
CA CYS A 25 -8.30 11.87 -16.10
C CYS A 25 -7.23 12.82 -15.62
N SER A 26 -6.21 13.09 -16.44
CA SER A 26 -5.29 14.18 -16.19
C SER A 26 -5.93 15.52 -16.55
N LEU A 27 -5.77 16.52 -15.69
CA LEU A 27 -6.24 17.88 -15.94
C LEU A 27 -5.19 18.74 -16.67
N ARG A 28 -4.01 18.19 -16.89
CA ARG A 28 -2.92 18.84 -17.62
C ARG A 28 -2.59 17.99 -18.84
N GLU A 29 -2.29 18.67 -19.95
CA GLU A 29 -1.76 18.04 -21.18
C GLU A 29 -0.29 17.57 -21.00
N GLU A 30 0.09 17.12 -19.81
CA GLU A 30 1.44 16.63 -19.56
C GLU A 30 1.59 15.25 -20.17
N GLN A 31 2.28 15.18 -21.30
CA GLN A 31 2.64 13.91 -21.96
C GLN A 31 3.39 12.95 -21.04
N GLU A 32 4.09 13.45 -20.02
CA GLU A 32 4.82 12.64 -19.06
C GLU A 32 3.89 11.79 -18.18
N ASN A 33 2.74 12.33 -17.74
CA ASN A 33 1.79 11.60 -16.92
C ASN A 33 1.13 10.45 -17.70
N THR A 34 0.75 10.70 -18.94
CA THR A 34 0.12 9.68 -19.79
C THR A 34 1.09 8.57 -20.18
N LEU A 35 2.36 8.90 -20.42
CA LEU A 35 3.40 7.92 -20.66
C LEU A 35 3.66 7.04 -19.43
N SER A 36 3.65 7.63 -18.24
CA SER A 36 3.77 6.89 -16.98
C SER A 36 2.60 5.94 -16.79
N TRP A 37 1.36 6.39 -16.95
CA TRP A 37 0.16 5.55 -16.82
C TRP A 37 0.15 4.38 -17.79
N ARG A 38 0.53 4.61 -19.05
CA ARG A 38 0.64 3.56 -20.05
C ARG A 38 1.69 2.50 -19.67
N ARG A 39 2.85 2.93 -19.18
CA ARG A 39 3.92 2.01 -18.75
C ARG A 39 3.48 1.19 -17.54
N VAL A 40 2.88 1.84 -16.55
CA VAL A 40 2.35 1.19 -15.34
C VAL A 40 1.27 0.16 -15.72
N ALA A 41 0.30 0.52 -16.56
CA ALA A 41 -0.74 -0.41 -17.00
C ALA A 41 -0.15 -1.64 -17.72
N ALA A 42 0.79 -1.43 -18.64
CA ALA A 42 1.46 -2.52 -19.34
C ALA A 42 2.29 -3.42 -18.41
N TYR A 43 2.85 -2.85 -17.35
CA TYR A 43 3.60 -3.60 -16.34
C TYR A 43 2.67 -4.43 -15.48
N LEU A 44 1.60 -3.83 -14.95
CA LEU A 44 0.63 -4.50 -14.08
C LEU A 44 -0.10 -5.66 -14.78
N GLN A 45 -0.32 -5.58 -16.10
CA GLN A 45 -0.88 -6.68 -16.88
C GLN A 45 0.02 -7.93 -16.91
N ARG A 46 1.31 -7.78 -16.66
CA ARG A 46 2.28 -8.90 -16.60
C ARG A 46 2.40 -9.51 -15.22
N ILE A 47 2.02 -8.75 -14.19
CA ILE A 47 2.06 -9.19 -12.79
C ILE A 47 0.67 -9.71 -12.43
N ARG A 48 0.59 -10.98 -12.05
CA ARG A 48 -0.63 -11.57 -11.51
C ARG A 48 -0.49 -11.66 -10.00
N SER A 49 -1.21 -10.82 -9.27
CA SER A 49 -1.22 -10.83 -7.81
C SER A 49 -2.62 -10.51 -7.31
N ALA A 50 -3.04 -11.22 -6.26
CA ALA A 50 -4.29 -10.93 -5.55
C ALA A 50 -4.26 -9.58 -4.83
N PHE A 51 -3.06 -9.03 -4.59
CA PHE A 51 -2.88 -7.75 -3.92
C PHE A 51 -3.02 -6.53 -4.83
N LEU A 52 -3.22 -6.74 -6.13
CA LEU A 52 -3.37 -5.67 -7.11
C LEU A 52 -4.78 -5.68 -7.70
N VAL A 53 -5.38 -4.50 -7.83
CA VAL A 53 -6.62 -4.33 -8.58
C VAL A 53 -6.32 -4.09 -10.06
N GLY A 54 -7.28 -4.41 -10.94
CA GLY A 54 -7.14 -4.16 -12.37
C GLY A 54 -6.91 -2.67 -12.67
N TYR A 55 -5.99 -2.39 -13.59
CA TYR A 55 -5.59 -1.05 -13.98
C TYR A 55 -5.39 -1.00 -15.49
N TYR A 56 -6.20 -0.22 -16.16
CA TYR A 56 -6.30 -0.21 -17.62
C TYR A 56 -6.08 1.20 -18.14
N TYR A 57 -5.09 1.37 -19.00
CA TYR A 57 -4.87 2.61 -19.74
C TYR A 57 -5.68 2.58 -21.04
N LEU A 58 -6.46 3.60 -21.27
CA LEU A 58 -7.36 3.76 -22.43
C LEU A 58 -6.97 5.04 -23.17
N SER A 59 -6.45 4.88 -24.38
CA SER A 59 -5.95 6.01 -25.17
C SER A 59 -7.04 6.63 -26.00
N GLY A 60 -7.27 7.94 -25.85
CA GLY A 60 -8.25 8.68 -26.63
C GLY A 60 -9.70 8.24 -26.43
N GLU A 61 -10.05 7.72 -25.28
CA GLU A 61 -11.41 7.15 -25.06
C GLU A 61 -12.39 8.12 -24.41
N MET A 62 -11.93 9.28 -23.95
CA MET A 62 -12.84 10.26 -23.32
C MET A 62 -12.86 11.57 -24.09
N LEU A 63 -14.04 11.94 -24.57
CA LEU A 63 -14.28 13.23 -25.22
C LEU A 63 -14.48 14.31 -24.14
N VAL A 64 -13.70 15.36 -24.21
CA VAL A 64 -13.79 16.52 -23.33
C VAL A 64 -13.99 17.80 -24.14
N PHE A 65 -14.63 18.79 -23.52
CA PHE A 65 -14.82 20.12 -24.10
C PHE A 65 -14.08 21.12 -23.21
N ASN A 66 -13.32 21.99 -23.82
CA ASN A 66 -12.72 23.12 -23.12
C ASN A 66 -13.74 24.28 -22.95
N ASP A 67 -13.36 25.31 -22.19
CA ASP A 67 -14.20 26.49 -21.92
C ASP A 67 -14.60 27.27 -23.18
N ARG A 68 -13.91 27.04 -24.30
CA ARG A 68 -14.20 27.65 -25.60
C ARG A 68 -15.05 26.76 -26.50
N GLY A 69 -15.50 25.61 -25.99
CA GLY A 69 -16.33 24.65 -26.72
C GLY A 69 -15.56 23.78 -27.71
N ALA A 70 -14.23 23.87 -27.78
CA ALA A 70 -13.44 22.97 -28.60
C ALA A 70 -13.41 21.59 -27.95
N ALA A 71 -13.70 20.55 -28.75
CA ALA A 71 -13.71 19.16 -28.31
C ALA A 71 -12.38 18.47 -28.60
N GLY A 72 -11.95 17.59 -27.71
CA GLY A 72 -10.77 16.75 -27.89
C GLY A 72 -10.91 15.42 -27.15
N TYR A 73 -10.26 14.40 -27.67
CA TYR A 73 -10.16 13.11 -26.97
C TYR A 73 -8.93 13.11 -26.07
N ILE A 74 -9.10 12.61 -24.86
CA ILE A 74 -8.01 12.46 -23.89
C ILE A 74 -7.86 11.00 -23.47
N ASP A 75 -6.65 10.70 -23.00
CA ASP A 75 -6.31 9.42 -22.40
C ASP A 75 -6.83 9.34 -20.98
N VAL A 76 -7.30 8.19 -20.58
CA VAL A 76 -7.82 7.94 -19.24
C VAL A 76 -7.30 6.63 -18.67
N VAL A 77 -7.38 6.52 -17.36
CA VAL A 77 -7.14 5.26 -16.66
C VAL A 77 -8.44 4.79 -16.04
N LEU A 78 -8.72 3.51 -16.22
CA LEU A 78 -9.79 2.81 -15.56
C LEU A 78 -9.18 1.85 -14.53
N MET A 79 -9.41 2.09 -13.25
CA MET A 79 -8.96 1.24 -12.15
C MET A 79 -10.14 0.51 -11.55
N GLU A 80 -10.04 -0.81 -11.39
CA GLU A 80 -11.08 -1.56 -10.66
C GLU A 80 -11.18 -1.04 -9.23
N TYR A 81 -12.41 -0.85 -8.80
CA TYR A 81 -12.71 -0.41 -7.44
C TYR A 81 -13.87 -1.28 -6.93
N PRO A 82 -13.57 -2.51 -6.48
CA PRO A 82 -14.59 -3.43 -6.01
C PRO A 82 -15.46 -2.80 -4.93
N ASP A 83 -16.77 -3.08 -4.98
CA ASP A 83 -17.71 -2.59 -3.99
C ASP A 83 -17.33 -3.12 -2.59
N HIS A 84 -17.60 -2.29 -1.58
CA HIS A 84 -17.34 -2.62 -0.17
C HIS A 84 -15.86 -2.64 0.26
N MET A 85 -14.93 -2.17 -0.55
CA MET A 85 -13.59 -1.87 -0.09
C MET A 85 -13.57 -0.56 0.72
N GLN A 86 -12.76 -0.55 1.77
CA GLN A 86 -12.53 0.64 2.59
C GLN A 86 -11.02 0.81 2.83
N PRO A 87 -10.54 2.05 3.02
CA PRO A 87 -9.15 2.30 3.38
C PRO A 87 -8.76 1.62 4.70
N LEU A 88 -7.50 1.28 4.83
CA LEU A 88 -6.95 0.58 6.01
C LEU A 88 -7.27 1.30 7.33
N ASP A 89 -7.16 2.61 7.37
CA ASP A 89 -7.44 3.41 8.57
C ASP A 89 -8.93 3.38 8.96
N GLU A 90 -9.84 3.46 7.99
CA GLU A 90 -11.29 3.34 8.23
C GLU A 90 -11.67 1.91 8.68
N PHE A 91 -11.06 0.89 8.07
CA PHE A 91 -11.27 -0.49 8.49
C PHE A 91 -10.83 -0.71 9.94
N LEU A 92 -9.64 -0.25 10.30
CA LEU A 92 -9.12 -0.37 11.66
C LEU A 92 -9.98 0.40 12.67
N GLU A 93 -10.40 1.61 12.34
CA GLU A 93 -11.30 2.39 13.21
C GLU A 93 -12.56 1.61 13.51
N LYS A 94 -13.21 1.09 12.48
CA LYS A 94 -14.45 0.31 12.62
C LYS A 94 -14.22 -0.97 13.44
N ALA A 95 -13.20 -1.77 13.10
CA ALA A 95 -12.90 -3.00 13.80
C ALA A 95 -12.56 -2.76 15.29
N CYS A 96 -11.88 -1.67 15.61
CA CYS A 96 -11.60 -1.27 16.99
C CYS A 96 -12.87 -0.86 17.75
N MET A 97 -13.78 -0.12 17.12
CA MET A 97 -15.05 0.27 17.72
C MET A 97 -15.94 -0.94 17.99
N GLU A 98 -15.91 -1.92 17.13
CA GLU A 98 -16.64 -3.20 17.25
C GLU A 98 -15.94 -4.18 18.22
N GLY A 99 -14.69 -3.91 18.63
CA GLY A 99 -13.88 -4.81 19.46
C GLY A 99 -13.46 -6.09 18.75
N ASP A 100 -13.48 -6.11 17.42
CA ASP A 100 -13.25 -7.30 16.59
C ASP A 100 -11.74 -7.56 16.41
N LYS A 101 -11.13 -8.09 17.45
CA LYS A 101 -9.70 -8.44 17.46
C LYS A 101 -9.35 -9.49 16.41
N GLU A 102 -10.27 -10.39 16.06
CA GLU A 102 -10.02 -11.46 15.12
C GLU A 102 -9.87 -10.92 13.70
N ARG A 103 -10.74 -9.98 13.30
CA ARG A 103 -10.60 -9.29 12.01
C ARG A 103 -9.29 -8.50 11.92
N ILE A 104 -8.87 -7.85 13.02
CA ILE A 104 -7.60 -7.12 13.04
C ILE A 104 -6.40 -8.08 12.91
N ARG A 105 -6.43 -9.25 13.54
CA ARG A 105 -5.38 -10.28 13.40
C ARG A 105 -5.33 -10.84 11.98
N LYS A 106 -6.49 -11.13 11.39
CA LYS A 106 -6.58 -11.58 9.99
C LYS A 106 -6.00 -10.52 9.06
N LEU A 107 -6.38 -9.26 9.23
CA LEU A 107 -5.81 -8.14 8.50
C LEU A 107 -4.28 -8.07 8.63
N LEU A 108 -3.74 -8.25 9.85
CA LEU A 108 -2.29 -8.25 10.06
C LEU A 108 -1.60 -9.32 9.20
N THR A 109 -2.17 -10.53 9.18
CA THR A 109 -1.64 -11.63 8.37
C THR A 109 -1.64 -11.28 6.88
N GLU A 110 -2.78 -10.86 6.34
CA GLU A 110 -2.94 -10.48 4.94
C GLU A 110 -2.01 -9.32 4.55
N PHE A 111 -1.93 -8.30 5.41
CA PHE A 111 -1.04 -7.16 5.19
C PHE A 111 0.43 -7.57 5.15
N CYS A 112 0.87 -8.41 6.08
CA CYS A 112 2.25 -8.90 6.10
C CYS A 112 2.57 -9.76 4.87
N GLN A 113 1.63 -10.58 4.40
CA GLN A 113 1.80 -11.36 3.17
C GLN A 113 1.95 -10.45 1.94
N MET A 114 1.12 -9.44 1.81
CA MET A 114 1.24 -8.41 0.77
C MET A 114 2.59 -7.71 0.83
N ALA A 115 3.02 -7.29 2.02
CA ALA A 115 4.27 -6.60 2.25
C ALA A 115 5.49 -7.47 1.90
N VAL A 116 5.49 -8.73 2.29
CA VAL A 116 6.52 -9.72 1.95
C VAL A 116 6.59 -9.92 0.43
N TRP A 117 5.42 -10.02 -0.22
CA TRP A 117 5.36 -10.10 -1.67
C TRP A 117 5.97 -8.88 -2.36
N LEU A 118 5.62 -7.66 -1.95
CA LEU A 118 6.21 -6.42 -2.50
C LEU A 118 7.73 -6.42 -2.41
N ILE A 119 8.27 -6.80 -1.23
CA ILE A 119 9.71 -6.79 -0.96
C ILE A 119 10.43 -7.83 -1.82
N ASN A 120 9.89 -9.06 -1.88
CA ASN A 120 10.52 -10.17 -2.59
C ASN A 120 10.51 -9.99 -4.11
N ASP A 121 9.41 -9.48 -4.66
CA ASP A 121 9.28 -9.20 -6.09
C ASP A 121 9.95 -7.87 -6.49
N ASN A 122 10.57 -7.18 -5.51
CA ASN A 122 11.22 -5.89 -5.70
C ASN A 122 10.31 -4.88 -6.40
N LEU A 123 9.03 -4.88 -6.01
CA LEU A 123 8.01 -4.02 -6.57
C LEU A 123 7.94 -2.73 -5.76
N VAL A 124 8.02 -1.59 -6.44
CA VAL A 124 7.97 -0.26 -5.83
C VAL A 124 6.66 0.42 -6.19
N HIS A 125 5.79 0.57 -5.20
CA HIS A 125 4.49 1.22 -5.35
C HIS A 125 4.61 2.76 -5.41
N GLY A 126 5.57 3.32 -4.67
CA GLY A 126 5.88 4.75 -4.64
C GLY A 126 4.91 5.59 -3.79
N ALA A 127 3.86 4.99 -3.23
CA ALA A 127 2.87 5.70 -2.43
C ALA A 127 2.19 4.78 -1.40
N ILE A 128 2.94 3.92 -0.72
CA ILE A 128 2.40 3.08 0.36
C ILE A 128 1.94 3.98 1.51
N ARG A 129 0.64 3.94 1.81
CA ARG A 129 -0.02 4.66 2.90
C ARG A 129 -1.38 4.06 3.17
N ALA A 130 -1.97 4.29 4.34
CA ALA A 130 -3.24 3.69 4.76
C ALA A 130 -4.38 3.93 3.75
N SER A 131 -4.45 5.11 3.12
CA SER A 131 -5.47 5.44 2.11
C SER A 131 -5.28 4.74 0.75
N ASN A 132 -4.13 4.12 0.50
CA ASN A 132 -3.82 3.37 -0.72
C ASN A 132 -3.77 1.85 -0.48
N VAL A 133 -4.05 1.43 0.74
CA VAL A 133 -4.23 0.04 1.14
C VAL A 133 -5.71 -0.17 1.42
N MET A 134 -6.39 -0.87 0.53
CA MET A 134 -7.83 -1.12 0.60
C MET A 134 -8.09 -2.50 1.16
N ILE A 135 -9.11 -2.59 2.00
CA ILE A 135 -9.50 -3.84 2.67
C ILE A 135 -10.91 -4.20 2.22
N ASP A 136 -11.09 -5.41 1.72
CA ASP A 136 -12.39 -5.93 1.34
C ASP A 136 -13.15 -6.55 2.53
N LYS A 137 -14.38 -7.03 2.27
CA LYS A 137 -15.23 -7.67 3.28
C LYS A 137 -14.61 -8.93 3.90
N ASP A 138 -13.74 -9.61 3.17
CA ASP A 138 -13.07 -10.84 3.56
C ASP A 138 -11.71 -10.58 4.24
N CYS A 139 -11.39 -9.32 4.53
CA CYS A 139 -10.13 -8.82 5.06
C CYS A 139 -8.93 -8.98 4.11
N SER A 140 -9.15 -9.24 2.82
CA SER A 140 -8.07 -9.28 1.85
C SER A 140 -7.57 -7.87 1.57
N VAL A 141 -6.26 -7.76 1.37
CA VAL A 141 -5.56 -6.49 1.18
C VAL A 141 -5.34 -6.24 -0.31
N HIS A 142 -5.67 -5.03 -0.75
CA HIS A 142 -5.47 -4.61 -2.13
C HIS A 142 -4.78 -3.24 -2.19
N LEU A 143 -3.80 -3.12 -3.07
CA LEU A 143 -3.14 -1.84 -3.34
C LEU A 143 -3.87 -1.11 -4.46
N VAL A 144 -3.95 0.20 -4.34
CA VAL A 144 -4.59 1.10 -5.31
C VAL A 144 -3.71 2.34 -5.54
N ASN A 145 -4.02 3.11 -6.60
CA ASN A 145 -3.31 4.37 -6.90
C ASN A 145 -1.85 4.19 -7.32
N TYR A 146 -1.65 3.58 -8.48
CA TYR A 146 -0.32 3.21 -8.99
C TYR A 146 0.42 4.32 -9.75
N GLU A 147 0.01 5.58 -9.65
CA GLU A 147 0.57 6.71 -10.41
C GLU A 147 2.07 6.95 -10.14
N TYR A 148 2.53 6.55 -8.96
CA TYR A 148 3.93 6.69 -8.53
C TYR A 148 4.73 5.40 -8.62
N MET A 149 4.13 4.33 -9.16
CA MET A 149 4.79 3.03 -9.27
C MET A 149 6.02 3.11 -10.14
N GLN A 150 7.12 2.55 -9.64
CA GLN A 150 8.38 2.47 -10.37
C GLN A 150 8.59 1.08 -10.95
N MET A 151 9.10 1.02 -12.17
CA MET A 151 9.42 -0.25 -12.81
C MET A 151 10.72 -0.83 -12.26
N PRO A 152 10.82 -2.16 -12.02
CA PRO A 152 12.07 -2.81 -11.71
C PRO A 152 13.10 -2.49 -12.79
N ARG A 153 14.33 -2.20 -12.38
CA ARG A 153 15.43 -1.79 -13.27
C ARG A 153 15.19 -0.47 -14.02
N SER A 154 14.31 0.40 -13.51
CA SER A 154 14.29 1.75 -14.03
C SER A 154 15.62 2.42 -13.64
N ASP A 155 16.29 3.04 -14.63
CA ASP A 155 17.48 3.87 -14.38
C ASP A 155 17.09 5.21 -13.74
N ALA A 156 15.88 5.29 -13.18
CA ALA A 156 15.41 6.47 -12.48
C ALA A 156 16.31 6.70 -11.25
N PRO A 157 16.89 7.89 -11.12
CA PRO A 157 17.86 8.18 -10.05
C PRO A 157 17.26 8.00 -8.65
N ASP A 158 15.94 8.07 -8.54
CA ASP A 158 15.21 7.99 -7.27
C ASP A 158 14.63 6.61 -6.94
N TYR A 159 14.83 5.60 -7.81
CA TYR A 159 14.22 4.28 -7.63
C TYR A 159 14.50 3.66 -6.26
N GLU A 160 15.76 3.68 -5.83
CA GLU A 160 16.15 3.10 -4.54
C GLU A 160 15.59 3.88 -3.36
N SER A 161 15.58 5.19 -3.45
CA SER A 161 15.02 6.06 -2.42
C SER A 161 13.52 5.86 -2.25
N ILE A 162 12.77 5.74 -3.36
CA ILE A 162 11.32 5.49 -3.35
C ILE A 162 11.02 4.09 -2.79
N ARG A 163 11.78 3.09 -3.19
CA ARG A 163 11.67 1.72 -2.64
C ARG A 163 11.90 1.68 -1.14
N ASP A 164 12.93 2.38 -0.66
CA ASP A 164 13.24 2.42 0.76
C ASP A 164 12.14 3.15 1.54
N ALA A 165 11.55 4.19 0.97
CA ALA A 165 10.38 4.86 1.54
C ALA A 165 9.17 3.92 1.64
N ASP A 166 8.89 3.12 0.62
CA ASP A 166 7.83 2.11 0.65
C ASP A 166 8.10 1.07 1.75
N ASN A 167 9.33 0.56 1.88
CA ASN A 167 9.71 -0.40 2.92
C ASN A 167 9.50 0.17 4.33
N VAL A 168 9.85 1.43 4.54
CA VAL A 168 9.62 2.13 5.82
C VAL A 168 8.12 2.25 6.10
N MET A 169 7.32 2.60 5.10
CA MET A 169 5.87 2.73 5.26
C MET A 169 5.19 1.39 5.51
N VAL A 170 5.61 0.32 4.83
CA VAL A 170 5.15 -1.05 5.09
C VAL A 170 5.42 -1.44 6.55
N ALA A 171 6.63 -1.22 7.03
CA ALA A 171 6.98 -1.53 8.41
C ALA A 171 6.14 -0.70 9.41
N ASN A 172 5.93 0.59 9.16
CA ASN A 172 5.08 1.44 9.98
C ASN A 172 3.63 0.94 10.07
N LEU A 173 3.04 0.59 8.93
CA LEU A 173 1.66 0.11 8.88
C LEU A 173 1.55 -1.24 9.60
N ALA A 174 2.50 -2.16 9.39
CA ALA A 174 2.53 -3.44 10.09
C ALA A 174 2.62 -3.27 11.62
N LEU A 175 3.46 -2.35 12.09
CA LEU A 175 3.56 -1.97 13.50
C LEU A 175 2.23 -1.45 14.05
N GLY A 176 1.62 -0.51 13.32
CA GLY A 176 0.33 0.07 13.71
C GLY A 176 -0.75 -1.01 13.82
N ILE A 177 -0.89 -1.87 12.82
CA ILE A 177 -1.87 -2.96 12.82
C ILE A 177 -1.58 -3.93 13.97
N LYS A 178 -0.31 -4.27 14.24
CA LYS A 178 0.06 -5.17 15.34
C LYS A 178 -0.26 -4.58 16.71
N ALA A 179 0.04 -3.30 16.92
CA ALA A 179 -0.28 -2.61 18.17
C ALA A 179 -1.80 -2.66 18.44
N VAL A 180 -2.60 -2.37 17.42
CA VAL A 180 -4.07 -2.40 17.50
C VAL A 180 -4.59 -3.83 17.67
N ALA A 181 -3.97 -4.83 17.05
CA ALA A 181 -4.32 -6.25 17.23
C ALA A 181 -4.06 -6.73 18.67
N SER A 182 -3.03 -6.17 19.32
CA SER A 182 -2.69 -6.48 20.71
C SER A 182 -3.64 -5.75 21.68
N ASP A 183 -3.85 -4.46 21.46
CA ASP A 183 -4.77 -3.62 22.22
C ASP A 183 -5.54 -2.67 21.29
N PRO A 184 -6.82 -2.93 20.97
CA PRO A 184 -7.64 -2.03 20.16
C PRO A 184 -7.72 -0.59 20.69
N ALA A 185 -7.56 -0.38 22.01
CA ALA A 185 -7.52 0.95 22.58
C ALA A 185 -6.29 1.77 22.13
N ALA A 186 -5.25 1.10 21.63
CA ALA A 186 -4.09 1.77 21.06
C ALA A 186 -4.45 2.61 19.84
N PHE A 187 -5.53 2.29 19.11
CA PHE A 187 -5.97 3.06 17.94
C PHE A 187 -6.20 4.54 18.25
N ARG A 188 -6.67 4.88 19.45
CA ARG A 188 -6.84 6.28 19.89
C ARG A 188 -5.55 7.10 19.84
N TYR A 189 -4.39 6.46 20.05
CA TYR A 189 -3.07 7.10 19.98
C TYR A 189 -2.55 7.18 18.56
N LEU A 190 -3.05 6.34 17.67
CA LEU A 190 -2.72 6.31 16.25
C LEU A 190 -3.59 7.27 15.46
N ARG A 191 -4.83 7.45 15.88
CA ARG A 191 -5.80 8.37 15.27
C ARG A 191 -5.33 9.81 15.46
N GLY A 192 -5.11 10.53 14.39
CA GLY A 192 -4.68 11.94 14.42
C GLY A 192 -3.19 12.17 14.59
N ASN A 193 -2.43 11.17 14.98
CA ASN A 193 -0.97 11.24 15.08
C ASN A 193 -0.29 10.74 13.80
N ALA A 194 -0.73 11.13 12.65
CA ALA A 194 -0.03 10.99 11.37
C ALA A 194 0.80 9.69 11.13
N ILE A 195 0.70 8.68 12.00
CA ILE A 195 1.52 7.47 11.91
C ILE A 195 1.22 6.69 10.64
N PHE A 196 -0.04 6.74 10.20
CA PHE A 196 -0.42 6.18 8.92
C PHE A 196 -0.06 7.11 7.74
N ARG A 197 0.51 8.30 8.02
CA ARG A 197 0.87 9.30 7.01
C ARG A 197 2.37 9.55 6.91
N PHE A 198 3.12 9.32 8.00
CA PHE A 198 4.55 9.65 8.08
C PHE A 198 5.37 8.50 8.66
N PRO A 199 6.64 8.33 8.26
CA PRO A 199 7.54 7.34 8.83
C PRO A 199 7.69 7.50 10.35
N VAL A 200 7.43 6.45 11.11
CA VAL A 200 7.57 6.42 12.59
C VAL A 200 8.99 6.77 13.03
N VAL A 201 9.99 6.44 12.23
CA VAL A 201 11.42 6.70 12.53
C VAL A 201 11.70 8.16 12.84
N ARG A 202 10.92 9.06 12.28
CA ARG A 202 11.01 10.51 12.51
C ARG A 202 9.96 11.02 13.49
N SER A 203 9.16 10.13 14.03
CA SER A 203 8.08 10.49 14.94
C SER A 203 8.56 10.46 16.40
N PRO A 204 8.19 11.45 17.22
CA PRO A 204 8.38 11.39 18.67
C PRO A 204 7.61 10.23 19.33
N LEU A 205 6.78 9.52 18.57
CA LEU A 205 6.00 8.38 19.01
C LEU A 205 6.77 7.05 18.93
N LEU A 206 7.95 7.01 18.29
CA LEU A 206 8.76 5.79 18.18
C LEU A 206 9.02 5.10 19.55
N PRO A 207 9.38 5.82 20.64
CA PRO A 207 9.53 5.20 21.95
C PRO A 207 8.25 4.56 22.46
N MET A 208 7.09 5.23 22.30
CA MET A 208 5.78 4.70 22.71
C MET A 208 5.44 3.40 21.96
N PHE A 209 5.78 3.32 20.66
CA PHE A 209 5.58 2.09 19.90
C PHE A 209 6.48 0.96 20.35
N ALA A 210 7.73 1.26 20.66
CA ALA A 210 8.65 0.27 21.21
C ALA A 210 8.14 -0.26 22.56
N ASP A 211 7.60 0.61 23.40
CA ASP A 211 7.02 0.24 24.70
C ASP A 211 5.78 -0.64 24.54
N VAL A 212 4.84 -0.26 23.66
CA VAL A 212 3.66 -1.09 23.34
C VAL A 212 4.07 -2.45 22.78
N ALA A 213 5.06 -2.50 21.89
CA ALA A 213 5.56 -3.74 21.34
C ALA A 213 6.21 -4.63 22.40
N ARG A 214 6.94 -4.04 23.34
CA ARG A 214 7.60 -4.75 24.46
C ARG A 214 6.57 -5.29 25.43
N GLU A 215 5.59 -4.49 25.83
CA GLU A 215 4.49 -4.90 26.71
C GLU A 215 3.66 -6.04 26.09
N ALA A 216 3.48 -6.02 24.77
CA ALA A 216 2.81 -7.09 24.02
C ALA A 216 3.69 -8.33 23.84
N GLY A 217 4.96 -8.33 24.30
CA GLY A 217 5.90 -9.44 24.15
C GLY A 217 6.22 -9.81 22.72
N CYS A 218 6.22 -8.83 21.81
CA CYS A 218 6.33 -9.05 20.37
C CYS A 218 7.74 -8.70 19.84
N GLU A 219 8.68 -9.62 19.93
CA GLU A 219 10.04 -9.50 19.41
C GLU A 219 10.11 -9.12 17.90
N PRO A 220 9.26 -9.67 17.00
CA PRO A 220 9.29 -9.25 15.61
C PRO A 220 8.99 -7.76 15.41
N VAL A 221 8.13 -7.16 16.24
CA VAL A 221 7.85 -5.71 16.18
C VAL A 221 9.06 -4.90 16.63
N LEU A 222 9.74 -5.34 17.70
CA LEU A 222 10.98 -4.69 18.16
C LEU A 222 12.05 -4.71 17.08
N ARG A 223 12.23 -5.83 16.39
CA ARG A 223 13.16 -5.93 15.25
C ARG A 223 12.81 -4.97 14.12
N ILE A 224 11.52 -4.81 13.79
CA ILE A 224 11.09 -3.83 12.79
C ILE A 224 11.46 -2.41 13.24
N VAL A 225 11.23 -2.06 14.50
CA VAL A 225 11.60 -0.76 15.06
C VAL A 225 13.11 -0.53 14.97
N GLU A 226 13.93 -1.51 15.34
CA GLU A 226 15.38 -1.44 15.25
C GLU A 226 15.84 -1.23 13.80
N MET A 227 15.28 -1.96 12.86
CA MET A 227 15.60 -1.80 11.43
C MET A 227 15.22 -0.43 10.88
N LEU A 228 14.09 0.12 11.28
CA LEU A 228 13.68 1.48 10.91
C LEU A 228 14.61 2.55 11.49
N SER A 229 15.25 2.25 12.61
CA SER A 229 16.22 3.16 13.27
C SER A 229 17.61 3.12 12.62
N CYS A 230 17.90 2.07 11.85
CA CYS A 230 19.17 1.91 11.14
C CYS A 230 19.08 2.53 9.75
N SER A 231 19.96 3.46 9.42
CA SER A 231 20.00 4.15 8.13
C SER A 231 20.53 3.29 6.96
N ASN A 232 20.80 2.01 7.15
CA ASN A 232 21.32 1.10 6.14
C ASN A 232 20.23 0.24 5.51
N HIS A 233 19.56 0.78 4.50
CA HIS A 233 18.58 0.06 3.67
C HIS A 233 19.25 -0.82 2.61
N THR A 234 20.15 -1.68 3.01
CA THR A 234 20.84 -2.63 2.13
C THR A 234 19.92 -3.82 1.77
N LEU A 235 20.33 -4.62 0.78
CA LEU A 235 19.66 -5.89 0.46
C LEU A 235 19.47 -6.76 1.71
N HIS A 236 20.46 -6.81 2.58
CA HIS A 236 20.39 -7.54 3.86
C HIS A 236 19.27 -6.99 4.76
N GLY A 237 19.12 -5.68 4.85
CA GLY A 237 18.02 -5.05 5.60
C GLY A 237 16.62 -5.43 5.07
N ARG A 238 16.47 -5.52 3.74
CA ARG A 238 15.20 -5.94 3.11
C ARG A 238 14.84 -7.39 3.40
N LEU A 239 15.81 -8.29 3.33
CA LEU A 239 15.60 -9.70 3.68
C LEU A 239 15.23 -9.86 5.16
N ALA A 240 15.88 -9.12 6.05
CA ALA A 240 15.56 -9.10 7.47
C ALA A 240 14.15 -8.51 7.73
N LEU A 241 13.72 -7.48 6.98
CA LEU A 241 12.37 -6.96 7.05
C LEU A 241 11.34 -7.99 6.60
N SER A 242 11.55 -8.65 5.46
CA SER A 242 10.69 -9.70 4.96
C SER A 242 10.54 -10.85 5.97
N GLU A 243 11.64 -11.27 6.60
CA GLU A 243 11.62 -12.28 7.64
C GLU A 243 10.86 -11.82 8.91
N ALA A 244 11.07 -10.59 9.34
CA ALA A 244 10.36 -10.03 10.49
C ALA A 244 8.85 -9.94 10.25
N LEU A 245 8.44 -9.56 9.04
CA LEU A 245 7.02 -9.51 8.65
C LEU A 245 6.38 -10.90 8.62
N ARG A 246 7.07 -11.93 8.13
CA ARG A 246 6.59 -13.32 8.20
C ARG A 246 6.37 -13.77 9.63
N LYS A 247 7.31 -13.52 10.52
CA LYS A 247 7.17 -13.84 11.95
C LYS A 247 6.03 -13.06 12.59
N LEU A 248 5.81 -11.82 12.18
CA LEU A 248 4.73 -10.98 12.67
C LEU A 248 3.35 -11.51 12.27
N SER A 249 3.22 -12.07 11.06
CA SER A 249 1.98 -12.69 10.57
C SER A 249 1.60 -13.99 11.31
N GLY A 250 2.50 -14.56 12.05
CA GLY A 250 2.33 -15.87 12.67
C GLY A 250 2.53 -17.04 11.69
N ASP A 251 3.05 -16.73 10.51
CA ASP A 251 3.36 -17.72 9.49
C ASP A 251 4.56 -18.56 9.95
N ARG A 252 4.26 -19.72 10.53
CA ARG A 252 5.24 -20.72 11.01
C ARG A 252 5.75 -21.61 9.88
N THR A 253 5.77 -21.15 8.64
CA THR A 253 6.51 -21.85 7.60
C THR A 253 7.99 -21.79 7.97
N GLU A 254 8.42 -22.76 8.75
CA GLU A 254 9.82 -23.14 8.88
C GLU A 254 10.33 -23.30 7.45
N LEU A 255 11.25 -22.43 7.05
CA LEU A 255 12.09 -22.70 5.91
C LEU A 255 12.92 -23.94 6.28
N GLY A 256 12.37 -25.10 6.00
CA GLY A 256 13.13 -26.33 5.86
C GLY A 256 14.09 -26.15 4.69
N VAL A 257 15.13 -25.41 4.89
CA VAL A 257 16.31 -25.48 4.03
C VAL A 257 16.98 -26.78 4.41
N ASP A 258 16.58 -27.83 3.72
CA ASP A 258 17.29 -29.11 3.73
C ASP A 258 18.66 -28.87 3.08
N LEU A 259 19.66 -28.56 3.91
CA LEU A 259 21.06 -28.45 3.53
C LEU A 259 21.73 -29.82 3.42
N SER A 260 20.99 -30.88 3.14
CA SER A 260 21.56 -32.16 2.78
C SER A 260 21.93 -32.20 1.30
N VAL A 261 22.94 -31.45 0.90
CA VAL A 261 23.67 -31.74 -0.32
C VAL A 261 24.89 -32.57 0.07
N LYS A 262 24.83 -33.85 -0.30
CA LYS A 262 25.98 -34.72 -0.37
C LYS A 262 26.90 -34.31 -1.51
#